data_db1698ce31ba4fc254c711189d93b5f8
#
_entry.id   db1698ce31ba4fc254c711189d93b5f8
#
_cell.length_a   1.000
_cell.length_b   1.000
_cell.length_c   1.000
_cell.angle_alpha   90.00
_cell.angle_beta   90.00
_cell.angle_gamma   90.00
#
_symmetry.space_group_name_H-M   'P 1'
#
loop_
_entity.id
_entity.type
_entity.pdbx_description
1 polymer ?
#
loop_
_entity_poly.entity_id
_entity_poly.type
_entity_poly.pdbx_seq_one_letter_code
_entity_poly.pdbx_strand_id
1 'polypeptide(L)'
;MNLLKKAKPVFLVMLAVYVLSFGGGFLAGKLGLVKSAALQKSKIVEFNRTLEYRVPGYGDLLKSYKAWHQPKMMGLLAKKDSLGLGLLIFFNNFVVANLTMFVRALTLVPLVLYPYGRFFQGVALAQTAAASRTIPLILTEFGGYFLVITATLCLWVWAVRPRAFGFASRKEAIGSGFKFVGMLWAVSGLFMALGAFLEVRLLLGLMK
;
A
#
# COMPACT_ATOMS: atom_id res chain seq x y z
N MET A 1 6.75 -22.02 16.15
CA MET A 1 5.94 -20.98 16.82
C MET A 1 5.05 -20.33 15.77
N ASN A 2 3.72 -20.26 15.99
CA ASN A 2 2.79 -19.78 14.95
C ASN A 2 2.75 -18.22 14.96
N LEU A 3 3.50 -17.59 14.05
CA LEU A 3 3.59 -16.13 13.92
C LEU A 3 2.24 -15.48 13.58
N LEU A 4 1.38 -16.17 12.84
CA LEU A 4 0.04 -15.69 12.51
C LEU A 4 -0.83 -15.50 13.75
N LYS A 5 -0.76 -16.43 14.73
CA LYS A 5 -1.50 -16.25 15.99
C LYS A 5 -1.01 -15.01 16.76
N LYS A 6 0.30 -14.74 16.76
CA LYS A 6 0.88 -13.57 17.41
C LYS A 6 0.54 -12.27 16.69
N ALA A 7 0.39 -12.30 15.37
CA ALA A 7 0.03 -11.15 14.56
C ALA A 7 -1.47 -10.81 14.62
N LYS A 8 -2.33 -11.78 14.98
CA LYS A 8 -3.79 -11.64 14.92
C LYS A 8 -4.33 -10.34 15.56
N PRO A 9 -3.90 -9.91 16.77
CA PRO A 9 -4.42 -8.67 17.36
C PRO A 9 -4.09 -7.43 16.51
N VAL A 10 -2.84 -7.32 16.04
CA VAL A 10 -2.41 -6.20 15.19
C VAL A 10 -3.17 -6.22 13.87
N PHE A 11 -3.34 -7.41 13.28
CA PHE A 11 -4.06 -7.58 12.02
C PHE A 11 -5.53 -7.13 12.15
N LEU A 12 -6.22 -7.53 13.22
CA LEU A 12 -7.61 -7.14 13.46
C LEU A 12 -7.77 -5.63 13.66
N VAL A 13 -6.87 -5.01 14.43
CA VAL A 13 -6.89 -3.55 14.62
C VAL A 13 -6.67 -2.84 13.28
N MET A 14 -5.69 -3.27 12.50
CA MET A 14 -5.40 -2.67 11.19
C MET A 14 -6.54 -2.86 10.20
N LEU A 15 -7.18 -4.02 10.21
CA LEU A 15 -8.36 -4.30 9.38
C LEU A 15 -9.54 -3.40 9.78
N ALA A 16 -9.81 -3.25 11.06
CA ALA A 16 -10.85 -2.35 11.55
C ALA A 16 -10.57 -0.90 11.14
N VAL A 17 -9.35 -0.42 11.33
CA VAL A 17 -8.92 0.93 10.90
C VAL A 17 -9.11 1.10 9.40
N TYR A 18 -8.75 0.09 8.60
CA TYR A 18 -8.93 0.12 7.15
C TYR A 18 -10.41 0.24 6.77
N VAL A 19 -11.24 -0.67 7.26
CA VAL A 19 -12.67 -0.75 6.91
C VAL A 19 -13.41 0.51 7.36
N LEU A 20 -13.19 0.97 8.59
CA LEU A 20 -13.86 2.16 9.11
C LEU A 20 -13.43 3.43 8.39
N SER A 21 -12.13 3.58 8.10
CA SER A 21 -11.64 4.78 7.43
C SER A 21 -12.06 4.81 5.96
N PHE A 22 -11.89 3.71 5.23
CA PHE A 22 -12.29 3.63 3.83
C PHE A 22 -13.79 3.73 3.65
N GLY A 23 -14.56 2.96 4.44
CA GLY A 23 -16.02 2.98 4.41
C GLY A 23 -16.61 4.33 4.80
N GLY A 24 -16.07 4.94 5.86
CA GLY A 24 -16.44 6.30 6.28
C GLY A 24 -16.16 7.34 5.19
N GLY A 25 -14.99 7.24 4.54
CA GLY A 25 -14.66 8.09 3.40
C GLY A 25 -15.60 7.90 2.21
N PHE A 26 -15.90 6.64 1.87
CA PHE A 26 -16.84 6.32 0.79
C PHE A 26 -18.23 6.89 1.05
N LEU A 27 -18.76 6.73 2.26
CA LEU A 27 -20.05 7.30 2.66
C LEU A 27 -20.02 8.83 2.61
N ALA A 28 -18.99 9.46 3.17
CA ALA A 28 -18.85 10.92 3.14
C ALA A 28 -18.78 11.47 1.71
N GLY A 29 -18.10 10.76 0.81
CA GLY A 29 -18.04 11.11 -0.61
C GLY A 29 -19.38 10.94 -1.32
N LYS A 30 -20.12 9.85 -1.05
CA LYS A 30 -21.46 9.59 -1.60
C LYS A 30 -22.48 10.62 -1.14
N LEU A 31 -22.43 11.03 0.13
CA LEU A 31 -23.32 12.04 0.70
C LEU A 31 -22.91 13.48 0.33
N GLY A 32 -21.83 13.67 -0.44
CA GLY A 32 -21.36 14.99 -0.83
C GLY A 32 -20.75 15.85 0.30
N LEU A 33 -20.54 15.25 1.50
CA LEU A 33 -20.00 15.95 2.66
C LEU A 33 -18.55 16.39 2.46
N VAL A 34 -17.79 15.65 1.65
CA VAL A 34 -16.37 15.92 1.36
C VAL A 34 -16.10 15.74 -0.12
N LYS A 35 -15.40 16.70 -0.71
CA LYS A 35 -14.94 16.64 -2.12
C LYS A 35 -13.49 16.16 -2.19
N SER A 36 -13.20 15.20 -3.06
CA SER A 36 -11.84 14.66 -3.25
C SER A 36 -10.84 15.73 -3.66
N ALA A 37 -11.25 16.69 -4.49
CA ALA A 37 -10.40 17.81 -4.91
C ALA A 37 -9.95 18.70 -3.75
N ALA A 38 -10.79 18.89 -2.72
CA ALA A 38 -10.42 19.64 -1.51
C ALA A 38 -9.39 18.87 -0.67
N LEU A 39 -9.57 17.56 -0.54
CA LEU A 39 -8.61 16.70 0.19
C LEU A 39 -7.25 16.63 -0.50
N GLN A 40 -7.20 16.61 -1.83
CA GLN A 40 -5.95 16.58 -2.60
C GLN A 40 -5.04 17.79 -2.32
N LYS A 41 -5.64 18.95 -2.03
CA LYS A 41 -4.92 20.19 -1.71
C LYS A 41 -4.50 20.28 -0.25
N SER A 42 -4.85 19.30 0.59
CA SER A 42 -4.52 19.33 2.02
C SER A 42 -3.02 19.13 2.26
N LYS A 43 -2.45 19.86 3.23
CA LYS A 43 -1.05 19.73 3.67
C LYS A 43 -0.72 18.29 4.11
N ILE A 44 -1.71 17.54 4.61
CA ILE A 44 -1.54 16.14 5.03
C ILE A 44 -1.28 15.24 3.83
N VAL A 45 -2.01 15.45 2.71
CA VAL A 45 -1.76 14.70 1.47
C VAL A 45 -0.41 15.06 0.89
N GLU A 46 -0.06 16.32 0.86
CA GLU A 46 1.26 16.78 0.41
C GLU A 46 2.39 16.18 1.26
N PHE A 47 2.27 16.25 2.58
CA PHE A 47 3.23 15.62 3.49
C PHE A 47 3.34 14.12 3.25
N ASN A 48 2.22 13.41 3.11
CA ASN A 48 2.21 11.97 2.85
C ASN A 48 2.85 11.61 1.51
N ARG A 49 2.68 12.44 0.46
CA ARG A 49 3.29 12.23 -0.86
C ARG A 49 4.80 12.47 -0.87
N THR A 50 5.32 13.28 0.05
CA THR A 50 6.74 13.65 0.11
C THR A 50 7.52 12.90 1.18
N LEU A 51 6.84 12.09 2.00
CA LEU A 51 7.46 11.43 3.15
C LEU A 51 8.65 10.56 2.76
N GLU A 52 8.50 9.71 1.73
CA GLU A 52 9.56 8.82 1.28
C GLU A 52 10.78 9.55 0.72
N TYR A 53 10.58 10.74 0.15
CA TYR A 53 11.68 11.56 -0.38
C TYR A 53 12.53 12.23 0.71
N ARG A 54 12.05 12.21 1.95
CA ARG A 54 12.77 12.74 3.12
C ARG A 54 13.65 11.70 3.80
N VAL A 55 13.54 10.42 3.39
CA VAL A 55 14.39 9.35 3.89
C VAL A 55 15.73 9.42 3.14
N PRO A 56 16.86 9.67 3.84
CA PRO A 56 18.16 9.81 3.20
C PRO A 56 18.52 8.61 2.33
N GLY A 57 19.03 8.85 1.14
CA GLY A 57 19.40 7.82 0.14
C GLY A 57 18.23 7.16 -0.56
N TYR A 58 17.12 6.89 0.13
CA TYR A 58 15.95 6.27 -0.47
C TYR A 58 15.20 7.24 -1.41
N GLY A 59 15.09 8.50 -1.03
CA GLY A 59 14.43 9.53 -1.84
C GLY A 59 15.08 9.69 -3.21
N ASP A 60 16.40 9.68 -3.28
CA ASP A 60 17.14 9.83 -4.54
C ASP A 60 17.05 8.58 -5.41
N LEU A 61 17.11 7.39 -4.79
CA LEU A 61 16.86 6.13 -5.49
C LEU A 61 15.46 6.12 -6.11
N LEU A 62 14.45 6.57 -5.37
CA LEU A 62 13.06 6.61 -5.85
C LEU A 62 12.87 7.62 -6.99
N LYS A 63 13.52 8.79 -6.94
CA LYS A 63 13.52 9.77 -8.05
C LYS A 63 14.12 9.17 -9.31
N SER A 64 15.31 8.56 -9.20
CA SER A 64 16.01 7.91 -10.32
C SER A 64 15.17 6.79 -10.93
N TYR A 65 14.56 5.95 -10.07
CA TYR A 65 13.65 4.91 -10.53
C TYR A 65 12.44 5.49 -11.29
N LYS A 66 11.79 6.54 -10.78
CA LYS A 66 10.62 7.14 -11.43
C LYS A 66 11.00 7.76 -12.78
N ALA A 67 12.16 8.39 -12.88
CA ALA A 67 12.65 8.95 -14.14
C ALA A 67 12.88 7.88 -15.22
N TRP A 68 13.30 6.67 -14.83
CA TRP A 68 13.44 5.53 -15.73
C TRP A 68 12.10 4.85 -16.03
N HIS A 69 11.27 4.63 -15.01
CA HIS A 69 10.03 3.85 -15.10
C HIS A 69 8.98 4.52 -16.00
N GLN A 70 8.77 5.82 -15.83
CA GLN A 70 7.67 6.54 -16.48
C GLN A 70 7.77 6.56 -18.02
N PRO A 71 8.92 6.90 -18.65
CA PRO A 71 9.06 6.81 -20.10
C PRO A 71 8.91 5.38 -20.62
N LYS A 72 9.43 4.38 -19.89
CA LYS A 72 9.33 2.98 -20.28
C LYS A 72 7.88 2.50 -20.29
N MET A 73 7.10 2.86 -19.27
CA MET A 73 5.68 2.54 -19.20
C MET A 73 4.91 3.15 -20.38
N MET A 74 5.14 4.43 -20.68
CA MET A 74 4.50 5.11 -21.82
C MET A 74 4.87 4.46 -23.16
N GLY A 75 6.14 4.06 -23.34
CA GLY A 75 6.59 3.35 -24.54
C GLY A 75 5.93 1.98 -24.74
N LEU A 76 5.78 1.21 -23.66
CA LEU A 76 5.07 -0.08 -23.68
C LEU A 76 3.58 0.09 -23.95
N LEU A 77 2.96 1.12 -23.36
CA LEU A 77 1.57 1.45 -23.58
C LEU A 77 1.30 1.84 -25.05
N ALA A 78 2.15 2.67 -25.64
CA ALA A 78 2.05 3.06 -27.05
C ALA A 78 2.16 1.86 -28.00
N LYS A 79 3.00 0.88 -27.66
CA LYS A 79 3.18 -0.38 -28.40
C LYS A 79 2.08 -1.41 -28.13
N LYS A 80 1.19 -1.16 -27.15
CA LYS A 80 0.20 -2.12 -26.63
C LYS A 80 0.83 -3.45 -26.18
N ASP A 81 2.06 -3.41 -25.68
CA ASP A 81 2.76 -4.57 -25.15
C ASP A 81 2.20 -4.94 -23.77
N SER A 82 1.22 -5.83 -23.78
CA SER A 82 0.52 -6.25 -22.55
C SER A 82 1.43 -7.00 -21.57
N LEU A 83 2.34 -7.83 -22.07
CA LEU A 83 3.27 -8.58 -21.22
C LEU A 83 4.31 -7.66 -20.59
N GLY A 84 4.95 -6.81 -21.39
CA GLY A 84 5.93 -5.83 -20.90
C GLY A 84 5.31 -4.87 -19.88
N LEU A 85 4.09 -4.37 -20.14
CA LEU A 85 3.31 -3.55 -19.20
C LEU A 85 3.05 -4.32 -17.90
N GLY A 86 2.55 -5.54 -17.99
CA GLY A 86 2.22 -6.35 -16.82
C GLY A 86 3.44 -6.62 -15.93
N LEU A 87 4.57 -6.97 -16.53
CA LEU A 87 5.83 -7.17 -15.80
C LEU A 87 6.33 -5.88 -15.16
N LEU A 88 6.25 -4.75 -15.86
CA LEU A 88 6.70 -3.47 -15.34
C LEU A 88 5.82 -2.99 -14.17
N ILE A 89 4.49 -3.12 -14.28
CA ILE A 89 3.54 -2.78 -13.23
C ILE A 89 3.71 -3.71 -12.03
N PHE A 90 3.84 -5.03 -12.28
CA PHE A 90 4.10 -5.99 -11.21
C PHE A 90 5.39 -5.65 -10.46
N PHE A 91 6.49 -5.41 -11.15
CA PHE A 91 7.75 -5.02 -10.52
C PHE A 91 7.61 -3.74 -9.69
N ASN A 92 6.97 -2.72 -10.26
CA ASN A 92 6.70 -1.48 -9.53
C ASN A 92 5.93 -1.72 -8.23
N ASN A 93 4.85 -2.48 -8.30
CA ASN A 93 3.98 -2.69 -7.15
C ASN A 93 4.58 -3.68 -6.13
N PHE A 94 5.16 -4.78 -6.60
CA PHE A 94 5.72 -5.82 -5.73
C PHE A 94 7.04 -5.40 -5.07
N VAL A 95 7.93 -4.72 -5.79
CA VAL A 95 9.24 -4.34 -5.26
C VAL A 95 9.21 -2.90 -4.75
N VAL A 96 8.97 -1.93 -5.63
CA VAL A 96 9.18 -0.52 -5.30
C VAL A 96 8.11 0.01 -4.37
N ALA A 97 6.84 -0.26 -4.65
CA ALA A 97 5.75 0.23 -3.81
C ALA A 97 5.71 -0.49 -2.45
N ASN A 98 5.93 -1.81 -2.40
CA ASN A 98 6.02 -2.54 -1.13
C ASN A 98 7.23 -2.07 -0.30
N LEU A 99 8.40 -1.83 -0.93
CA LEU A 99 9.57 -1.25 -0.24
C LEU A 99 9.24 0.15 0.30
N THR A 100 8.55 0.97 -0.48
CA THR A 100 8.06 2.28 -0.04
C THR A 100 7.15 2.15 1.19
N MET A 101 6.20 1.21 1.16
CA MET A 101 5.29 0.97 2.29
C MET A 101 6.03 0.46 3.53
N PHE A 102 7.02 -0.42 3.35
CA PHE A 102 7.88 -0.90 4.43
C PHE A 102 8.69 0.26 5.05
N VAL A 103 9.39 1.05 4.23
CA VAL A 103 10.19 2.20 4.69
C VAL A 103 9.30 3.22 5.42
N ARG A 104 8.14 3.56 4.86
CA ARG A 104 7.16 4.42 5.51
C ARG A 104 6.71 3.85 6.86
N ALA A 105 6.38 2.56 6.92
CA ALA A 105 5.92 1.91 8.14
C ALA A 105 7.01 1.87 9.24
N LEU A 106 8.30 1.85 8.87
CA LEU A 106 9.39 1.98 9.83
C LEU A 106 9.43 3.34 10.53
N THR A 107 8.93 4.41 9.93
CA THR A 107 8.89 5.75 10.54
C THR A 107 7.75 5.93 11.54
N LEU A 108 6.84 4.97 11.70
CA LEU A 108 5.59 5.03 12.48
C LEU A 108 4.61 6.14 12.04
N VAL A 109 5.01 7.04 11.15
CA VAL A 109 4.15 8.08 10.58
C VAL A 109 2.90 7.52 9.91
N PRO A 110 2.93 6.36 9.22
CA PRO A 110 1.76 5.73 8.67
C PRO A 110 0.67 5.38 9.67
N LEU A 111 0.99 5.13 10.94
CA LEU A 111 -0.03 4.87 11.96
C LEU A 111 -1.05 6.01 12.06
N VAL A 112 -0.57 7.25 11.92
CA VAL A 112 -1.43 8.45 11.96
C VAL A 112 -2.02 8.76 10.58
N LEU A 113 -1.21 8.61 9.52
CA LEU A 113 -1.62 8.98 8.16
C LEU A 113 -2.40 7.89 7.43
N TYR A 114 -2.30 6.64 7.86
CA TYR A 114 -2.98 5.51 7.23
C TYR A 114 -4.51 5.65 7.23
N PRO A 115 -5.16 5.93 8.38
CA PRO A 115 -6.61 6.18 8.41
C PRO A 115 -7.02 7.30 7.46
N TYR A 116 -6.27 8.40 7.45
CA TYR A 116 -6.54 9.54 6.59
C TYR A 116 -6.41 9.18 5.09
N GLY A 117 -5.33 8.46 4.73
CA GLY A 117 -5.13 8.00 3.36
C GLY A 117 -6.25 7.06 2.89
N ARG A 118 -6.73 6.17 3.76
CA ARG A 118 -7.86 5.26 3.45
C ARG A 118 -9.17 6.02 3.32
N PHE A 119 -9.43 6.96 4.21
CA PHE A 119 -10.59 7.86 4.12
C PHE A 119 -10.60 8.62 2.78
N PHE A 120 -9.48 9.25 2.42
CA PHE A 120 -9.34 9.94 1.15
C PHE A 120 -9.65 9.04 -0.06
N GLN A 121 -9.15 7.81 -0.06
CA GLN A 121 -9.40 6.85 -1.14
C GLN A 121 -10.88 6.46 -1.23
N GLY A 122 -11.55 6.29 -0.10
CA GLY A 122 -12.99 6.06 -0.08
C GLY A 122 -13.75 7.21 -0.71
N VAL A 123 -13.43 8.45 -0.35
CA VAL A 123 -14.04 9.66 -0.94
C VAL A 123 -13.80 9.71 -2.46
N ALA A 124 -12.56 9.51 -2.89
CA ALA A 124 -12.20 9.54 -4.30
C ALA A 124 -12.95 8.48 -5.12
N LEU A 125 -13.03 7.25 -4.60
CA LEU A 125 -13.77 6.17 -5.23
C LEU A 125 -15.25 6.49 -5.36
N ALA A 126 -15.87 7.03 -4.30
CA ALA A 126 -17.29 7.38 -4.30
C ALA A 126 -17.66 8.43 -5.36
N GLN A 127 -16.70 9.25 -5.78
CA GLN A 127 -16.87 10.33 -6.76
C GLN A 127 -16.35 9.98 -8.15
N THR A 128 -15.89 8.75 -8.37
CA THR A 128 -15.38 8.28 -9.67
C THR A 128 -16.50 7.57 -10.45
N ALA A 129 -16.77 8.02 -11.67
CA ALA A 129 -17.79 7.41 -12.55
C ALA A 129 -17.50 5.94 -12.90
N ALA A 130 -16.22 5.55 -12.91
CA ALA A 130 -15.78 4.18 -13.21
C ALA A 130 -15.56 3.33 -11.93
N ALA A 131 -16.19 3.66 -10.81
CA ALA A 131 -15.94 3.00 -9.51
C ALA A 131 -16.03 1.46 -9.61
N SER A 132 -17.06 0.91 -10.27
CA SER A 132 -17.24 -0.54 -10.39
C SER A 132 -16.10 -1.25 -11.12
N ARG A 133 -15.44 -0.59 -12.08
CA ARG A 133 -14.30 -1.16 -12.83
C ARG A 133 -12.99 -1.08 -12.05
N THR A 134 -12.85 -0.10 -11.16
CA THR A 134 -11.62 0.13 -10.39
C THR A 134 -11.62 -0.57 -9.04
N ILE A 135 -12.78 -0.96 -8.50
CA ILE A 135 -12.87 -1.66 -7.20
C ILE A 135 -11.99 -2.93 -7.16
N PRO A 136 -12.03 -3.85 -8.12
CA PRO A 136 -11.18 -5.05 -8.08
C PRO A 136 -9.69 -4.73 -8.04
N LEU A 137 -9.24 -3.74 -8.82
CA LEU A 137 -7.85 -3.27 -8.82
C LEU A 137 -7.47 -2.69 -7.46
N ILE A 138 -8.32 -1.83 -6.91
CA ILE A 138 -8.12 -1.25 -5.59
C ILE A 138 -8.00 -2.33 -4.52
N LEU A 139 -8.88 -3.34 -4.53
CA LEU A 139 -8.86 -4.41 -3.53
C LEU A 139 -7.59 -5.27 -3.61
N THR A 140 -7.09 -5.54 -4.82
CA THR A 140 -5.86 -6.31 -5.00
C THR A 140 -4.62 -5.55 -4.57
N GLU A 141 -4.42 -4.33 -5.06
CA GLU A 141 -3.25 -3.52 -4.70
C GLU A 141 -3.23 -3.19 -3.21
N PHE A 142 -4.36 -2.74 -2.68
CA PHE A 142 -4.42 -2.40 -1.25
C PHE A 142 -4.36 -3.62 -0.35
N GLY A 143 -4.87 -4.78 -0.77
CA GLY A 143 -4.68 -6.04 -0.07
C GLY A 143 -3.19 -6.35 0.12
N GLY A 144 -2.40 -6.23 -0.96
CA GLY A 144 -0.97 -6.43 -0.90
C GLY A 144 -0.24 -5.42 0.01
N TYR A 145 -0.51 -4.14 -0.13
CA TYR A 145 0.09 -3.09 0.73
C TYR A 145 -0.33 -3.23 2.19
N PHE A 146 -1.58 -3.59 2.45
CA PHE A 146 -2.09 -3.84 3.79
C PHE A 146 -1.29 -4.93 4.50
N LEU A 147 -0.95 -6.03 3.80
CA LEU A 147 -0.15 -7.12 4.35
C LEU A 147 1.24 -6.63 4.77
N VAL A 148 1.93 -5.87 3.92
CA VAL A 148 3.29 -5.37 4.20
C VAL A 148 3.28 -4.38 5.36
N ILE A 149 2.36 -3.42 5.37
CA ILE A 149 2.24 -2.44 6.46
C ILE A 149 1.94 -3.15 7.78
N THR A 150 0.97 -4.08 7.79
CA THR A 150 0.59 -4.80 9.01
C THR A 150 1.74 -5.66 9.53
N ALA A 151 2.50 -6.33 8.65
CA ALA A 151 3.68 -7.09 9.04
C ALA A 151 4.76 -6.21 9.66
N THR A 152 4.99 -5.02 9.09
CA THR A 152 5.98 -4.07 9.63
C THR A 152 5.55 -3.52 10.99
N LEU A 153 4.25 -3.29 11.20
CA LEU A 153 3.72 -2.91 12.50
C LEU A 153 3.84 -4.04 13.53
N CYS A 154 3.65 -5.31 13.12
CA CYS A 154 3.93 -6.46 13.98
C CYS A 154 5.40 -6.47 14.41
N LEU A 155 6.35 -6.24 13.49
CA LEU A 155 7.77 -6.13 13.80
C LEU A 155 8.01 -5.07 14.91
N TRP A 156 7.41 -3.87 14.78
CA TRP A 156 7.53 -2.81 15.78
C TRP A 156 6.94 -3.20 17.13
N VAL A 157 5.69 -3.65 17.16
CA VAL A 157 4.98 -3.98 18.39
C VAL A 157 5.70 -5.13 19.13
N TRP A 158 6.16 -6.14 18.38
CA TRP A 158 6.92 -7.25 18.96
C TRP A 158 8.28 -6.82 19.49
N ALA A 159 8.99 -5.93 18.80
CA ALA A 159 10.26 -5.38 19.24
C ALA A 159 10.13 -4.54 20.52
N VAL A 160 9.03 -3.80 20.66
CA VAL A 160 8.79 -2.93 21.83
C VAL A 160 8.29 -3.74 23.03
N ARG A 161 7.40 -4.73 22.81
CA ARG A 161 6.78 -5.53 23.88
C ARG A 161 6.92 -7.04 23.61
N PRO A 162 8.14 -7.59 23.56
CA PRO A 162 8.36 -8.97 23.14
C PRO A 162 7.62 -9.99 24.03
N ARG A 163 7.66 -9.79 25.36
CA ARG A 163 7.03 -10.71 26.31
C ARG A 163 5.50 -10.76 26.17
N ALA A 164 4.86 -9.63 25.85
CA ALA A 164 3.40 -9.59 25.63
C ALA A 164 2.95 -10.45 24.44
N PHE A 165 3.87 -10.72 23.51
CA PHE A 165 3.64 -11.60 22.34
C PHE A 165 4.32 -12.96 22.48
N GLY A 166 4.79 -13.33 23.70
CA GLY A 166 5.38 -14.63 24.01
C GLY A 166 6.73 -14.86 23.31
N PHE A 167 7.56 -13.82 23.14
CA PHE A 167 8.97 -13.91 22.75
C PHE A 167 9.85 -13.85 23.99
N ALA A 168 10.89 -14.68 24.04
CA ALA A 168 11.82 -14.71 25.17
C ALA A 168 12.69 -13.46 25.23
N SER A 169 13.01 -12.85 24.09
CA SER A 169 13.88 -11.68 24.00
C SER A 169 13.46 -10.73 22.85
N ARG A 170 13.97 -9.48 22.95
CA ARG A 170 13.81 -8.49 21.88
C ARG A 170 14.48 -8.95 20.57
N LYS A 171 15.64 -9.60 20.66
CA LYS A 171 16.37 -10.13 19.51
C LYS A 171 15.54 -11.20 18.77
N GLU A 172 14.93 -12.12 19.51
CA GLU A 172 14.03 -13.13 18.94
C GLU A 172 12.80 -12.50 18.28
N ALA A 173 12.20 -11.50 18.93
CA ALA A 173 11.04 -10.78 18.41
C ALA A 173 11.37 -10.06 17.11
N ILE A 174 12.50 -9.36 17.02
CA ILE A 174 12.95 -8.67 15.81
C ILE A 174 13.22 -9.67 14.68
N GLY A 175 13.98 -10.74 14.95
CA GLY A 175 14.26 -11.78 13.94
C GLY A 175 12.98 -12.45 13.41
N SER A 176 12.03 -12.75 14.30
CA SER A 176 10.72 -13.28 13.95
C SER A 176 9.88 -12.26 13.17
N GLY A 177 9.97 -10.98 13.52
CA GLY A 177 9.29 -9.90 12.82
C GLY A 177 9.78 -9.75 11.39
N PHE A 178 11.08 -9.77 11.13
CA PHE A 178 11.61 -9.75 9.76
C PHE A 178 11.21 -10.98 8.95
N LYS A 179 11.22 -12.17 9.55
CA LYS A 179 10.70 -13.38 8.88
C LYS A 179 9.22 -13.22 8.51
N PHE A 180 8.43 -12.63 9.40
CA PHE A 180 7.01 -12.38 9.17
C PHE A 180 6.79 -11.34 8.06
N VAL A 181 7.57 -10.27 8.03
CA VAL A 181 7.57 -9.28 6.94
C VAL A 181 7.88 -9.95 5.61
N GLY A 182 8.95 -10.74 5.52
CA GLY A 182 9.32 -11.46 4.30
C GLY A 182 8.23 -12.43 3.82
N MET A 183 7.60 -13.15 4.74
CA MET A 183 6.48 -14.06 4.43
C MET A 183 5.27 -13.30 3.86
N LEU A 184 4.83 -12.23 4.51
CA LEU A 184 3.68 -11.45 4.03
C LEU A 184 4.02 -10.64 2.78
N TRP A 185 5.27 -10.23 2.60
CA TRP A 185 5.72 -9.62 1.34
C TRP A 185 5.58 -10.62 0.18
N ALA A 186 6.02 -11.87 0.36
CA ALA A 186 5.85 -12.90 -0.66
C ALA A 186 4.36 -13.15 -0.99
N VAL A 187 3.50 -13.23 0.04
CA VAL A 187 2.05 -13.36 -0.16
C VAL A 187 1.47 -12.14 -0.89
N SER A 188 1.94 -10.93 -0.59
CA SER A 188 1.51 -9.72 -1.31
C SER A 188 1.79 -9.79 -2.81
N GLY A 189 2.80 -10.57 -3.23
CA GLY A 189 3.13 -10.79 -4.64
C GLY A 189 1.97 -11.37 -5.44
N LEU A 190 1.14 -12.23 -4.85
CA LEU A 190 -0.06 -12.77 -5.51
C LEU A 190 -1.09 -11.68 -5.78
N PHE A 191 -1.31 -10.79 -4.81
CA PHE A 191 -2.19 -9.64 -4.96
C PHE A 191 -1.67 -8.67 -6.02
N MET A 192 -0.36 -8.40 -6.01
CA MET A 192 0.27 -7.49 -6.99
C MET A 192 0.27 -8.06 -8.40
N ALA A 193 0.43 -9.37 -8.57
CA ALA A 193 0.32 -10.03 -9.87
C ALA A 193 -1.11 -9.91 -10.43
N LEU A 194 -2.12 -10.17 -9.61
CA LEU A 194 -3.52 -9.99 -10.01
C LEU A 194 -3.83 -8.51 -10.28
N GLY A 195 -3.35 -7.59 -9.45
CA GLY A 195 -3.49 -6.15 -9.66
C GLY A 195 -2.89 -5.70 -10.98
N ALA A 196 -1.65 -6.12 -11.30
CA ALA A 196 -0.99 -5.80 -12.55
C ALA A 196 -1.77 -6.32 -13.77
N PHE A 197 -2.31 -7.54 -13.69
CA PHE A 197 -3.17 -8.09 -14.74
C PHE A 197 -4.43 -7.24 -14.97
N LEU A 198 -5.12 -6.86 -13.90
CA LEU A 198 -6.33 -6.02 -13.97
C LEU A 198 -6.02 -4.63 -14.49
N GLU A 199 -4.91 -4.02 -14.07
CA GLU A 199 -4.48 -2.69 -14.50
C GLU A 199 -4.14 -2.67 -15.99
N VAL A 200 -3.42 -3.67 -16.50
CA VAL A 200 -3.12 -3.80 -17.94
C VAL A 200 -4.43 -3.88 -18.74
N ARG A 201 -5.38 -4.68 -18.31
CA ARG A 201 -6.68 -4.79 -19.00
C ARG A 201 -7.44 -3.47 -19.00
N LEU A 202 -7.39 -2.73 -17.89
CA LEU A 202 -8.03 -1.42 -17.78
C LEU A 202 -7.36 -0.41 -18.72
N LEU A 203 -6.03 -0.32 -18.70
CA LEU A 203 -5.26 0.62 -19.51
C LEU A 203 -5.43 0.35 -21.01
N LEU A 204 -5.34 -0.90 -21.44
CA LEU A 204 -5.51 -1.26 -22.84
C LEU A 204 -6.99 -1.20 -23.29
N GLY A 205 -7.93 -1.37 -22.39
CA GLY A 205 -9.37 -1.19 -22.65
C GLY A 205 -9.77 0.26 -22.86
N LEU A 206 -9.10 1.22 -22.20
CA LEU A 206 -9.31 2.66 -22.38
C LEU A 206 -8.73 3.18 -23.69
N MET A 207 -7.88 2.41 -24.35
CA MET A 207 -7.25 2.77 -25.64
C MET A 207 -8.00 2.19 -26.86
N LYS A 208 -9.09 1.48 -26.66
CA LYS A 208 -10.02 1.03 -27.70
C LYS A 208 -11.15 2.03 -27.85
#